data_91e2ffb37b8eb02e8bb88e7f83b8cb68
#
_entry.id   91e2ffb37b8eb02e8bb88e7f83b8cb68
#
_cell.length_a   1.000
_cell.length_b   1.000
_cell.length_c   1.000
_cell.angle_alpha   90.00
_cell.angle_beta   90.00
_cell.angle_gamma   90.00
#
_symmetry.space_group_name_H-M   'P 1'
#
loop_
_entity.id
_entity.type
_entity.pdbx_description
1 polymer ?
#
loop_
_entity_poly.entity_id
_entity_poly.type
_entity_poly.pdbx_seq_one_letter_code
_entity_poly.pdbx_strand_id
1 'polypeptide(L)'
;MFNRKGFTLIELLIVVVIIGILAAIAIPKFAATKDKAKLASVKTDLRNMMTAQEAYFSDWATYGSLAQLQTASNFTLTVGNTGAAAGVGSGYTGTFTNTTISAGFNTCTVQVGAGAATTADGVIVCS
;
A
#
# COMPACT_ATOMS: atom_id res chain seq x y z
N MET A 1 -48.95 -34.67 1.05
CA MET A 1 -48.28 -34.50 2.36
C MET A 1 -46.83 -34.10 2.15
N PHE A 2 -46.47 -32.95 2.61
CA PHE A 2 -45.07 -32.51 2.58
C PHE A 2 -44.34 -33.16 3.76
N ASN A 3 -43.36 -34.01 3.46
CA ASN A 3 -42.54 -34.67 4.46
C ASN A 3 -41.50 -33.62 4.99
N ARG A 4 -41.83 -32.90 6.04
CA ARG A 4 -40.93 -31.95 6.69
C ARG A 4 -39.92 -32.71 7.50
N LYS A 5 -38.78 -33.00 6.91
CA LYS A 5 -37.58 -33.46 7.64
C LYS A 5 -37.01 -32.28 8.39
N GLY A 6 -37.14 -32.26 9.70
CA GLY A 6 -36.56 -31.26 10.58
C GLY A 6 -35.06 -31.55 10.79
N PHE A 7 -34.23 -30.51 10.95
CA PHE A 7 -32.84 -30.63 11.38
C PHE A 7 -32.77 -31.07 12.84
N THR A 8 -31.80 -31.91 13.15
CA THR A 8 -31.46 -32.27 14.53
C THR A 8 -30.66 -31.17 15.21
N LEU A 9 -30.79 -31.02 16.53
CA LEU A 9 -30.02 -30.03 17.30
C LEU A 9 -28.51 -30.28 17.20
N ILE A 10 -28.09 -31.54 17.12
CA ILE A 10 -26.66 -31.90 17.00
C ILE A 10 -26.08 -31.54 15.63
N GLU A 11 -26.85 -31.67 14.55
CA GLU A 11 -26.42 -31.24 13.21
C GLU A 11 -26.15 -29.74 13.16
N LEU A 12 -27.00 -28.93 13.78
CA LEU A 12 -26.80 -27.50 13.89
C LEU A 12 -25.60 -27.16 14.79
N LEU A 13 -25.45 -27.86 15.91
CA LEU A 13 -24.35 -27.63 16.86
C LEU A 13 -22.99 -27.89 16.22
N ILE A 14 -22.83 -29.02 15.53
CA ILE A 14 -21.57 -29.36 14.85
C ILE A 14 -21.19 -28.30 13.84
N VAL A 15 -22.13 -27.81 13.04
CA VAL A 15 -21.89 -26.80 12.00
C VAL A 15 -21.37 -25.50 12.61
N VAL A 16 -22.01 -24.98 13.67
CA VAL A 16 -21.59 -23.71 14.27
C VAL A 16 -20.23 -23.84 14.97
N VAL A 17 -19.91 -24.98 15.56
CA VAL A 17 -18.59 -25.23 16.16
C VAL A 17 -17.49 -25.25 15.09
N ILE A 18 -17.73 -25.95 13.98
CA ILE A 18 -16.75 -26.00 12.88
C ILE A 18 -16.53 -24.60 12.28
N ILE A 19 -17.62 -23.85 12.03
CA ILE A 19 -17.51 -22.47 11.53
C ILE A 19 -16.73 -21.60 12.52
N GLY A 20 -16.99 -21.73 13.82
CA GLY A 20 -16.28 -20.98 14.86
C GLY A 20 -14.77 -21.24 14.86
N ILE A 21 -14.35 -22.50 14.75
CA ILE A 21 -12.94 -22.89 14.69
C ILE A 21 -12.28 -22.34 13.41
N LEU A 22 -12.91 -22.50 12.26
CA LEU A 22 -12.39 -22.00 10.99
C LEU A 22 -12.29 -20.46 10.98
N ALA A 23 -13.29 -19.77 11.51
CA ALA A 23 -13.28 -18.32 11.62
C ALA A 23 -12.17 -17.80 12.53
N ALA A 24 -11.90 -18.47 13.65
CA ALA A 24 -10.83 -18.08 14.57
C ALA A 24 -9.43 -18.07 13.92
N ILE A 25 -9.21 -18.94 12.94
CA ILE A 25 -7.93 -19.02 12.20
C ILE A 25 -7.94 -18.08 10.99
N ALA A 26 -9.06 -18.00 10.28
CA ALA A 26 -9.16 -17.27 9.01
C ALA A 26 -9.11 -15.75 9.17
N ILE A 27 -9.77 -15.21 10.19
CA ILE A 27 -9.90 -13.76 10.39
C ILE A 27 -8.54 -13.07 10.57
N PRO A 28 -7.66 -13.48 11.51
CA PRO A 28 -6.36 -12.83 11.69
C PRO A 28 -5.46 -12.98 10.46
N LYS A 29 -5.51 -14.13 9.80
CA LYS A 29 -4.71 -14.37 8.59
C LYS A 29 -5.15 -13.47 7.42
N PHE A 30 -6.46 -13.25 7.30
CA PHE A 30 -7.01 -12.36 6.28
C PHE A 30 -6.64 -10.89 6.53
N ALA A 31 -6.65 -10.43 7.77
CA ALA A 31 -6.23 -9.08 8.15
C ALA A 31 -4.76 -8.84 7.78
N ALA A 32 -3.86 -9.76 8.11
CA ALA A 32 -2.44 -9.67 7.77
C ALA A 32 -2.19 -9.65 6.25
N THR A 33 -2.97 -10.40 5.47
CA THR A 33 -2.87 -10.39 4.01
C THR A 33 -3.33 -9.05 3.43
N LYS A 34 -4.37 -8.46 4.01
CA LYS A 34 -4.88 -7.14 3.63
C LYS A 34 -3.85 -6.04 3.87
N ASP A 35 -3.16 -6.07 5.00
CA ASP A 35 -2.10 -5.10 5.32
C ASP A 35 -0.90 -5.24 4.37
N LYS A 36 -0.51 -6.46 4.00
CA LYS A 36 0.52 -6.69 2.98
C LYS A 36 0.12 -6.13 1.61
N ALA A 37 -1.13 -6.27 1.21
CA ALA A 37 -1.64 -5.72 -0.03
C ALA A 37 -1.61 -4.18 -0.05
N LYS A 38 -1.97 -3.54 1.07
CA LYS A 38 -1.87 -2.08 1.23
C LYS A 38 -0.42 -1.60 1.16
N LEU A 39 0.51 -2.29 1.83
CA LEU A 39 1.93 -1.95 1.74
C LEU A 39 2.47 -2.10 0.31
N ALA A 40 2.01 -3.12 -0.43
CA ALA A 40 2.36 -3.29 -1.83
C ALA A 40 1.86 -2.12 -2.69
N SER A 41 0.66 -1.58 -2.41
CA SER A 41 0.14 -0.38 -3.10
C SER A 41 1.00 0.86 -2.84
N VAL A 42 1.46 1.07 -1.59
CA VAL A 42 2.39 2.16 -1.25
C VAL A 42 3.69 2.06 -2.04
N LYS A 43 4.28 0.86 -2.13
CA LYS A 43 5.49 0.62 -2.93
C LYS A 43 5.26 0.85 -4.42
N THR A 44 4.09 0.49 -4.93
CA THR A 44 3.71 0.71 -6.34
C THR A 44 3.58 2.21 -6.62
N ASP A 45 2.93 2.96 -5.74
CA ASP A 45 2.81 4.42 -5.88
C ASP A 45 4.19 5.09 -5.89
N LEU A 46 5.13 4.63 -5.04
CA LEU A 46 6.51 5.14 -5.07
C LEU A 46 7.21 4.86 -6.40
N ARG A 47 7.06 3.67 -6.97
CA ARG A 47 7.61 3.35 -8.29
C ARG A 47 6.99 4.20 -9.40
N ASN A 48 5.68 4.38 -9.36
CA ASN A 48 4.98 5.25 -10.29
C ASN A 48 5.44 6.71 -10.16
N MET A 49 5.66 7.19 -8.94
CA MET A 49 6.22 8.51 -8.66
C MET A 49 7.64 8.64 -9.23
N MET A 50 8.49 7.63 -9.07
CA MET A 50 9.83 7.63 -9.68
C MET A 50 9.76 7.78 -11.20
N THR A 51 8.86 7.05 -11.87
CA THR A 51 8.64 7.17 -13.31
C THR A 51 8.13 8.57 -13.69
N ALA A 52 7.21 9.13 -12.91
CA ALA A 52 6.69 10.48 -13.11
C ALA A 52 7.77 11.55 -12.91
N GLN A 53 8.71 11.36 -11.98
CA GLN A 53 9.85 12.23 -11.77
C GLN A 53 10.80 12.25 -12.98
N GLU A 54 11.08 11.09 -13.56
CA GLU A 54 11.91 11.02 -14.78
C GLU A 54 11.24 11.69 -15.98
N ALA A 55 9.93 11.52 -16.14
CA ALA A 55 9.16 12.20 -17.16
C ALA A 55 9.19 13.73 -16.95
N TYR A 56 8.96 14.18 -15.72
CA TYR A 56 9.01 15.60 -15.35
C TYR A 56 10.40 16.20 -15.61
N PHE A 57 11.47 15.46 -15.25
CA PHE A 57 12.84 15.89 -15.48
C PHE A 57 13.17 16.02 -16.97
N SER A 58 12.63 15.14 -17.81
CA SER A 58 12.80 15.23 -19.27
C SER A 58 12.23 16.52 -19.86
N ASP A 59 11.12 17.01 -19.29
CA ASP A 59 10.44 18.21 -19.79
C ASP A 59 10.98 19.50 -19.19
N TRP A 60 11.40 19.49 -17.93
CA TRP A 60 11.73 20.68 -17.14
C TRP A 60 13.17 20.75 -16.67
N ALA A 61 14.00 19.72 -16.92
CA ALA A 61 15.38 19.59 -16.48
C ALA A 61 15.57 19.75 -14.94
N THR A 62 14.53 19.46 -14.18
CA THR A 62 14.51 19.46 -12.71
C THR A 62 13.47 18.47 -12.21
N TYR A 63 13.63 17.98 -11.00
CA TYR A 63 12.62 17.13 -10.35
C TYR A 63 11.54 17.96 -9.68
N GLY A 64 10.32 17.43 -9.67
CA GLY A 64 9.13 18.14 -9.20
C GLY A 64 8.68 17.76 -7.79
N SER A 65 7.88 18.66 -7.20
CA SER A 65 7.07 18.33 -6.01
C SER A 65 5.89 17.43 -6.37
N LEU A 66 5.26 16.81 -5.36
CA LEU A 66 4.08 15.98 -5.59
C LEU A 66 2.98 16.70 -6.39
N ALA A 67 2.69 17.96 -6.05
CA ALA A 67 1.68 18.76 -6.75
C ALA A 67 2.03 18.99 -8.24
N GLN A 68 3.31 19.21 -8.53
CA GLN A 68 3.78 19.37 -9.91
C GLN A 68 3.66 18.08 -10.70
N LEU A 69 3.99 16.92 -10.11
CA LEU A 69 3.83 15.62 -10.74
C LEU A 69 2.35 15.30 -11.03
N GLN A 70 1.46 15.64 -10.11
CA GLN A 70 0.02 15.44 -10.29
C GLN A 70 -0.53 16.28 -11.44
N THR A 71 -0.02 17.48 -11.62
CA THR A 71 -0.47 18.39 -12.68
C THR A 71 0.16 18.09 -14.04
N ALA A 72 1.48 17.89 -14.09
CA ALA A 72 2.23 17.76 -15.33
C ALA A 72 2.27 16.32 -15.86
N SER A 73 2.36 15.32 -14.97
CA SER A 73 2.55 13.91 -15.34
C SER A 73 1.31 13.04 -15.07
N ASN A 74 0.18 13.64 -14.70
CA ASN A 74 -1.05 12.93 -14.30
C ASN A 74 -0.82 11.86 -13.23
N PHE A 75 0.17 12.04 -12.37
CA PHE A 75 0.45 11.11 -11.28
C PHE A 75 -0.67 11.13 -10.25
N THR A 76 -1.19 9.97 -9.90
CA THR A 76 -2.24 9.83 -8.88
C THR A 76 -1.84 8.79 -7.85
N LEU A 77 -2.14 9.08 -6.59
CA LEU A 77 -1.99 8.12 -5.49
C LEU A 77 -3.16 7.12 -5.47
N THR A 78 -2.86 5.90 -5.11
CA THR A 78 -3.89 4.89 -4.83
C THR A 78 -4.77 5.36 -3.66
N VAL A 79 -6.07 5.13 -3.76
CA VAL A 79 -7.02 5.49 -2.71
C VAL A 79 -6.61 4.87 -1.36
N GLY A 80 -6.51 5.70 -0.33
CA GLY A 80 -6.06 5.32 1.00
C GLY A 80 -4.57 5.55 1.26
N ASN A 81 -3.77 5.82 0.21
CA ASN A 81 -2.38 6.24 0.36
C ASN A 81 -2.29 7.76 0.41
N THR A 82 -1.35 8.25 1.21
CA THR A 82 -1.00 9.67 1.33
C THR A 82 0.51 9.83 1.30
N GLY A 83 1.01 11.01 1.01
CA GLY A 83 2.44 11.23 1.07
C GLY A 83 2.90 12.55 0.51
N ALA A 84 4.20 12.67 0.38
CA ALA A 84 4.88 13.85 -0.16
C ALA A 84 6.00 13.43 -1.10
N ALA A 85 6.27 14.26 -2.08
CA ALA A 85 7.45 14.20 -2.92
C ALA A 85 8.06 15.60 -3.03
N ALA A 86 9.37 15.67 -2.93
CA ALA A 86 10.13 16.91 -3.08
C ALA A 86 11.28 16.68 -4.05
N GLY A 87 11.30 17.43 -5.15
CA GLY A 87 12.38 17.47 -6.11
C GLY A 87 13.31 18.65 -5.83
N VAL A 88 14.60 18.44 -5.98
CA VAL A 88 15.62 19.46 -5.90
C VAL A 88 16.63 19.21 -7.01
N GLY A 89 16.80 20.15 -7.94
CA GLY A 89 17.85 20.12 -8.97
C GLY A 89 18.23 18.74 -9.49
N SER A 90 19.18 18.10 -8.85
CA SER A 90 19.77 16.82 -9.24
C SER A 90 19.20 15.58 -8.50
N GLY A 91 18.14 15.73 -7.69
CA GLY A 91 17.59 14.61 -6.95
C GLY A 91 16.18 14.85 -6.42
N TYR A 92 15.57 13.81 -5.87
CA TYR A 92 14.26 13.87 -5.25
C TYR A 92 14.11 12.88 -4.09
N THR A 93 13.16 13.17 -3.23
CA THR A 93 12.71 12.27 -2.18
C THR A 93 11.21 12.05 -2.31
N GLY A 94 10.75 10.85 -2.00
CA GLY A 94 9.33 10.52 -1.92
C GLY A 94 9.05 9.70 -0.67
N THR A 95 8.04 10.07 0.08
CA THR A 95 7.57 9.33 1.26
C THR A 95 6.08 9.15 1.17
N PHE A 96 5.63 7.90 1.10
CA PHE A 96 4.22 7.56 1.05
C PHE A 96 3.84 6.63 2.19
N THR A 97 2.64 6.79 2.69
CA THR A 97 2.13 6.04 3.84
C THR A 97 0.69 5.61 3.61
N ASN A 98 0.30 4.52 4.26
CA ASN A 98 -1.10 4.10 4.37
C ASN A 98 -1.44 3.88 5.84
N THR A 99 -2.15 4.84 6.43
CA THR A 99 -2.49 4.85 7.86
C THR A 99 -3.50 3.77 8.26
N THR A 100 -4.10 3.08 7.30
CA THR A 100 -5.05 1.98 7.56
C THR A 100 -4.37 0.62 7.70
N ILE A 101 -3.04 0.55 7.60
CA ILE A 101 -2.25 -0.64 7.93
C ILE A 101 -2.18 -0.75 9.45
N SER A 102 -2.69 -1.86 9.98
CA SER A 102 -2.82 -2.07 11.42
C SER A 102 -1.58 -2.68 12.06
N ALA A 103 -0.79 -3.44 11.28
CA ALA A 103 0.38 -4.13 11.76
C ALA A 103 1.52 -4.09 10.73
N GLY A 104 2.73 -3.79 11.21
CA GLY A 104 3.92 -3.73 10.39
C GLY A 104 4.23 -2.33 9.86
N PHE A 105 5.03 -2.28 8.80
CA PHE A 105 5.45 -1.04 8.18
C PHE A 105 4.30 -0.41 7.38
N ASN A 106 4.04 0.85 7.61
CA ASN A 106 2.99 1.60 6.92
C ASN A 106 3.51 2.74 6.05
N THR A 107 4.79 3.07 6.17
CA THR A 107 5.45 4.17 5.47
C THR A 107 6.61 3.64 4.65
N CYS A 108 6.72 4.07 3.40
CA CYS A 108 7.87 3.75 2.55
C CYS A 108 8.47 5.03 1.98
N THR A 109 9.78 5.06 1.87
CA THR A 109 10.55 6.20 1.38
C THR A 109 11.50 5.77 0.27
N VAL A 110 11.70 6.64 -0.71
CA VAL A 110 12.72 6.52 -1.74
C VAL A 110 13.46 7.84 -1.86
N GLN A 111 14.77 7.75 -2.13
CA GLN A 111 15.62 8.90 -2.39
C GLN A 111 16.45 8.63 -3.63
N VAL A 112 16.63 9.64 -4.46
CA VAL A 112 17.44 9.58 -5.70
C VAL A 112 18.28 10.85 -5.82
N GLY A 113 19.55 10.69 -6.13
CA GLY A 113 20.47 11.80 -6.38
C GLY A 113 21.08 12.44 -5.14
N ALA A 114 21.64 13.62 -5.29
CA ALA A 114 22.37 14.35 -4.25
C ALA A 114 21.46 14.72 -3.07
N GLY A 115 21.53 13.96 -2.00
CA GLY A 115 20.69 14.09 -0.80
C GLY A 115 20.32 12.75 -0.19
N ALA A 116 20.63 11.65 -0.85
CA ALA A 116 20.46 10.29 -0.33
C ALA A 116 21.48 10.01 0.80
N ALA A 117 21.27 10.64 1.95
CA ALA A 117 22.23 10.56 3.07
C ALA A 117 22.11 9.25 3.87
N THR A 118 21.03 8.49 3.72
CA THR A 118 20.73 7.36 4.63
C THR A 118 20.28 6.08 3.94
N THR A 119 19.96 6.11 2.64
CA THR A 119 19.52 4.92 1.90
C THR A 119 20.25 4.82 0.56
N ALA A 120 20.39 3.59 0.03
CA ALA A 120 20.94 3.41 -1.31
C ALA A 120 20.06 4.12 -2.35
N ASP A 121 20.69 4.75 -3.33
CA ASP A 121 20.05 5.55 -4.37
C ASP A 121 18.99 4.74 -5.14
N GLY A 122 17.75 5.23 -5.19
CA GLY A 122 16.65 4.58 -5.88
C GLY A 122 16.03 3.35 -5.19
N VAL A 123 16.47 3.03 -3.97
CA VAL A 123 15.94 1.89 -3.20
C VAL A 123 14.75 2.34 -2.34
N ILE A 124 13.64 1.60 -2.43
CA ILE A 124 12.47 1.82 -1.59
C ILE A 124 12.67 1.11 -0.25
N VAL A 125 12.69 1.87 0.83
CA VAL A 125 12.78 1.37 2.21
C VAL A 125 11.48 1.65 2.94
N CYS A 126 10.96 0.66 3.65
CA CYS A 126 9.72 0.79 4.43
C CYS A 126 9.99 0.61 5.92
N SER A 127 9.34 1.43 6.73
CA SER A 127 9.43 1.46 8.19
C SER A 127 8.04 1.54 8.84
#